data_536d96127453d6f4e6dbe757f8070ab9
#
_entry.id   536d96127453d6f4e6dbe757f8070ab9
#
_cell.length_a   1.000
_cell.length_b   1.000
_cell.length_c   1.000
_cell.angle_alpha   90.00
_cell.angle_beta   90.00
_cell.angle_gamma   90.00
#
_symmetry.space_group_name_H-M   'P 1'
#
loop_
_entity.id
_entity.type
_entity.pdbx_description
1 polymer ?
#
loop_
_entity_poly.entity_id
_entity_poly.type
_entity_poly.pdbx_seq_one_letter_code
_entity_poly.pdbx_strand_id
1 'polypeptide(L)'
;MCGGLRAGREIALLARLHHARLSPHVWGAGIGLAAACHFVASLPDYPHSRNIVQPPLIEYDVGDNALRDTIFKEPIAVENGACVLPNRPGLGVELDPLAVRRFSEA
;
A
#
# COMPACT_ATOMS: atom_id res chain seq x y z
N MET A 1 -1.91 -7.35 12.34
CA MET A 1 -1.20 -6.07 12.07
C MET A 1 0.19 -6.14 12.66
N CYS A 2 1.22 -5.73 11.90
CA CYS A 2 2.63 -5.90 12.30
C CYS A 2 3.20 -4.78 13.18
N GLY A 3 2.44 -3.75 13.53
CA GLY A 3 2.93 -2.62 14.35
C GLY A 3 3.33 -1.37 13.56
N GLY A 4 2.79 -1.20 12.35
CA GLY A 4 2.97 -0.01 11.52
C GLY A 4 4.21 -0.05 10.61
N LEU A 5 4.51 1.08 9.98
CA LEU A 5 5.56 1.17 8.93
C LEU A 5 6.96 0.82 9.45
N ARG A 6 7.29 1.20 10.69
CA ARG A 6 8.59 0.90 11.30
C ARG A 6 8.78 -0.61 11.46
N ALA A 7 7.85 -1.28 12.14
CA ALA A 7 7.91 -2.72 12.32
C ALA A 7 7.87 -3.47 11.00
N GLY A 8 7.07 -2.98 10.02
CA GLY A 8 7.05 -3.52 8.67
C GLY A 8 8.43 -3.50 8.00
N ARG A 9 9.18 -2.41 8.15
CA ARG A 9 10.55 -2.32 7.60
C ARG A 9 11.54 -3.26 8.30
N GLU A 10 11.42 -3.44 9.59
CA GLU A 10 12.23 -4.41 10.36
C GLU A 10 11.96 -5.83 9.89
N ILE A 11 10.67 -6.19 9.69
CA ILE A 11 10.26 -7.48 9.14
C ILE A 11 10.78 -7.65 7.71
N ALA A 12 10.68 -6.62 6.87
CA ALA A 12 11.17 -6.67 5.50
C ALA A 12 12.69 -6.90 5.43
N LEU A 13 13.46 -6.28 6.35
CA LEU A 13 14.89 -6.53 6.47
C LEU A 13 15.18 -7.98 6.83
N LEU A 14 14.49 -8.52 7.83
CA LEU A 14 14.64 -9.93 8.22
C LEU A 14 14.27 -10.88 7.08
N ALA A 15 13.14 -10.65 6.41
CA ALA A 15 12.74 -11.44 5.25
C ALA A 15 13.83 -11.44 4.17
N ARG A 16 14.40 -10.27 3.87
CA ARG A 16 15.47 -10.13 2.88
C ARG A 16 16.74 -10.89 3.29
N LEU A 17 17.13 -10.86 4.56
CA LEU A 17 18.29 -11.62 5.06
C LEU A 17 18.10 -13.13 4.90
N HIS A 18 16.85 -13.59 4.94
CA HIS A 18 16.50 -15.00 4.72
C HIS A 18 16.08 -15.31 3.28
N HIS A 19 16.36 -14.42 2.32
CA HIS A 19 15.99 -14.55 0.91
C HIS A 19 14.49 -14.77 0.69
N ALA A 20 13.66 -14.34 1.64
CA ALA A 20 12.21 -14.40 1.54
C ALA A 20 11.65 -13.11 0.93
N ARG A 21 10.66 -13.25 0.06
CA ARG A 21 9.90 -12.11 -0.49
C ARG A 21 8.85 -11.69 0.51
N LEU A 22 8.55 -10.40 0.52
CA LEU A 22 7.49 -9.84 1.34
C LEU A 22 6.47 -9.14 0.45
N SER A 23 5.21 -9.47 0.65
CA SER A 23 4.07 -8.74 0.09
C SER A 23 3.09 -8.47 1.23
N PRO A 24 2.79 -7.22 1.56
CA PRO A 24 1.86 -6.95 2.64
C PRO A 24 0.44 -7.34 2.24
N HIS A 25 -0.27 -7.99 3.16
CA HIS A 25 -1.72 -8.17 3.06
C HIS A 25 -2.42 -6.82 3.23
N VAL A 26 -3.17 -6.40 2.22
CA VAL A 26 -3.87 -5.12 2.22
C VAL A 26 -5.34 -5.34 1.87
N TRP A 27 -6.14 -5.56 2.91
CA TRP A 27 -7.58 -5.63 2.80
C TRP A 27 -8.20 -4.67 3.82
N GLY A 28 -8.92 -3.65 3.35
CA GLY A 28 -9.50 -2.64 4.23
C GLY A 28 -9.68 -1.28 3.54
N ALA A 29 -9.63 -0.22 4.34
CA ALA A 29 -9.87 1.15 3.88
C ALA A 29 -8.72 1.75 3.05
N GLY A 30 -9.03 2.80 2.29
CA GLY A 30 -8.08 3.49 1.42
C GLY A 30 -6.84 4.02 2.14
N ILE A 31 -6.95 4.45 3.42
CA ILE A 31 -5.80 4.93 4.22
C ILE A 31 -4.77 3.81 4.41
N GLY A 32 -5.24 2.59 4.70
CA GLY A 32 -4.38 1.42 4.81
C GLY A 32 -3.66 1.09 3.50
N LEU A 33 -4.37 1.17 2.38
CA LEU A 33 -3.80 0.99 1.04
C LEU A 33 -2.73 2.07 0.74
N ALA A 34 -3.02 3.35 0.99
CA ALA A 34 -2.06 4.43 0.81
C ALA A 34 -0.76 4.18 1.60
N ALA A 35 -0.89 3.85 2.88
CA ALA A 35 0.26 3.54 3.73
C ALA A 35 1.06 2.32 3.23
N ALA A 36 0.37 1.26 2.79
CA ALA A 36 1.00 0.08 2.25
C ALA A 36 1.71 0.34 0.91
N CYS A 37 1.16 1.17 0.03
CA CYS A 37 1.83 1.60 -1.20
C CYS A 37 3.15 2.32 -0.91
N HIS A 38 3.15 3.28 0.04
CA HIS A 38 4.40 3.95 0.46
C HIS A 38 5.39 2.99 1.12
N PHE A 39 4.90 2.06 1.93
CA PHE A 39 5.76 1.04 2.52
C PHE A 39 6.43 0.20 1.43
N VAL A 40 5.67 -0.34 0.49
CA VAL A 40 6.20 -1.18 -0.59
C VAL A 40 7.17 -0.39 -1.48
N ALA A 41 6.85 0.86 -1.82
CA ALA A 41 7.75 1.73 -2.59
C ALA A 41 9.06 2.06 -1.87
N SER A 42 9.11 1.92 -0.54
CA SER A 42 10.34 2.10 0.24
C SER A 42 11.23 0.86 0.28
N LEU A 43 10.75 -0.27 -0.21
CA LEU A 43 11.50 -1.52 -0.23
C LEU A 43 12.40 -1.58 -1.48
N PRO A 44 13.59 -2.14 -1.36
CA PRO A 44 14.44 -2.39 -2.53
C PRO A 44 13.87 -3.52 -3.37
N ASP A 45 14.20 -3.51 -4.65
CA ASP A 45 13.94 -4.64 -5.53
C ASP A 45 14.59 -5.92 -5.04
N TYR A 46 13.97 -7.05 -5.32
CA TYR A 46 14.52 -8.34 -4.96
C TYR A 46 15.56 -8.77 -5.98
N PRO A 47 16.79 -9.06 -5.54
CA PRO A 47 17.79 -9.63 -6.43
C PRO A 47 17.35 -11.02 -6.87
N HIS A 48 17.54 -11.31 -8.13
CA HIS A 48 17.25 -12.62 -8.71
C HIS A 48 18.51 -13.24 -9.27
N SER A 49 18.66 -14.56 -9.14
CA SER A 49 19.83 -15.32 -9.61
C SER A 49 20.10 -15.20 -11.11
N ARG A 50 19.11 -14.78 -11.90
CA ARG A 50 19.18 -14.56 -13.34
C ARG A 50 19.30 -13.09 -13.75
N ASN A 51 19.65 -12.20 -12.83
CA ASN A 51 19.68 -10.74 -13.02
C ASN A 51 18.34 -10.12 -13.47
N ILE A 52 17.23 -10.82 -13.26
CA ILE A 52 15.90 -10.27 -13.48
C ILE A 52 15.47 -9.58 -12.20
N VAL A 53 15.42 -8.25 -12.25
CA VAL A 53 14.89 -7.44 -11.14
C VAL A 53 13.41 -7.75 -10.94
N GLN A 54 13.05 -8.05 -9.71
CA GLN A 54 11.65 -8.25 -9.32
C GLN A 54 11.22 -7.15 -8.37
N PRO A 55 10.31 -6.27 -8.77
CA PRO A 55 9.81 -5.23 -7.90
C PRO A 55 9.07 -5.83 -6.70
N PRO A 56 9.04 -5.14 -5.56
CA PRO A 56 8.17 -5.49 -4.46
C PRO A 56 6.71 -5.45 -4.90
N LEU A 57 5.91 -6.38 -4.39
CA LEU A 57 4.50 -6.50 -4.73
C LEU A 57 3.65 -6.05 -3.54
N ILE A 58 2.47 -5.52 -3.86
CA ILE A 58 1.41 -5.25 -2.90
C ILE A 58 0.21 -6.11 -3.26
N GLU A 59 -0.46 -6.67 -2.25
CA GLU A 59 -1.77 -7.25 -2.46
C GLU A 59 -2.78 -6.14 -2.71
N TYR A 60 -3.58 -6.29 -3.77
CA TYR A 60 -4.62 -5.34 -4.13
C TYR A 60 -5.95 -6.07 -4.25
N ASP A 61 -6.89 -5.74 -3.37
CA ASP A 61 -8.25 -6.25 -3.43
C ASP A 61 -8.99 -5.63 -4.62
N VAL A 62 -9.52 -6.48 -5.49
CA VAL A 62 -10.31 -6.06 -6.67
C VAL A 62 -11.82 -6.14 -6.44
N GLY A 63 -12.24 -6.57 -5.24
CA GLY A 63 -13.65 -6.58 -4.86
C GLY A 63 -14.21 -5.18 -4.60
N ASP A 64 -15.52 -5.05 -4.60
CA ASP A 64 -16.21 -3.82 -4.28
C ASP A 64 -15.93 -3.39 -2.83
N ASN A 65 -15.34 -2.22 -2.65
CA ASN A 65 -15.01 -1.68 -1.34
C ASN A 65 -15.19 -0.16 -1.33
N ALA A 66 -16.40 0.28 -1.02
CA ALA A 66 -16.76 1.68 -1.05
C ALA A 66 -15.88 2.55 -0.13
N LEU A 67 -15.47 2.04 1.05
CA LEU A 67 -14.60 2.76 1.96
C LEU A 67 -13.18 2.92 1.42
N ARG A 68 -12.67 1.94 0.66
CA ARG A 68 -11.39 2.08 -0.03
C ARG A 68 -11.48 3.08 -1.18
N ASP A 69 -12.54 2.99 -1.98
CA ASP A 69 -12.62 3.65 -3.27
C ASP A 69 -13.13 5.09 -3.19
N THR A 70 -13.87 5.45 -2.13
CA THR A 70 -14.52 6.77 -2.04
C THR A 70 -14.14 7.59 -0.82
N ILE A 71 -13.23 7.12 0.05
CA ILE A 71 -12.83 7.88 1.26
C ILE A 71 -11.97 9.10 0.94
N PHE A 72 -11.33 9.13 -0.22
CA PHE A 72 -10.48 10.22 -0.67
C PHE A 72 -11.19 11.09 -1.71
N LYS A 73 -10.84 12.37 -1.77
CA LYS A 73 -11.26 13.27 -2.86
C LYS A 73 -10.80 12.76 -4.23
N GLU A 74 -9.59 12.20 -4.27
CA GLU A 74 -8.99 11.59 -5.45
C GLU A 74 -8.55 10.18 -5.07
N PRO A 75 -9.11 9.11 -5.65
CA PRO A 75 -8.72 7.75 -5.35
C PRO A 75 -7.29 7.46 -5.80
N ILE A 76 -6.66 6.45 -5.18
CA ILE A 76 -5.34 5.99 -5.63
C ILE A 76 -5.50 5.36 -7.01
N ALA A 77 -4.81 5.93 -8.01
CA ALA A 77 -4.84 5.40 -9.35
C ALA A 77 -4.06 4.08 -9.46
N VAL A 78 -4.58 3.16 -10.24
CA VAL A 78 -3.89 1.92 -10.63
C VAL A 78 -3.71 1.93 -12.14
N GLU A 79 -2.47 1.97 -12.59
CA GLU A 79 -2.13 2.03 -14.00
C GLU A 79 -1.18 0.90 -14.37
N ASN A 80 -1.52 0.14 -15.40
CA ASN A 80 -0.69 -0.98 -15.88
C ASN A 80 -0.27 -2.00 -14.78
N GLY A 81 -1.17 -2.24 -13.83
CA GLY A 81 -0.91 -3.16 -12.70
C GLY A 81 -0.05 -2.57 -11.59
N ALA A 82 0.19 -1.27 -11.57
CA ALA A 82 0.94 -0.57 -10.53
C ALA A 82 0.08 0.52 -9.86
N CYS A 83 0.19 0.64 -8.54
CA CYS A 83 -0.38 1.77 -7.81
C CYS A 83 0.47 3.02 -8.07
N VAL A 84 -0.16 4.10 -8.51
CA VAL A 84 0.50 5.38 -8.74
C VAL A 84 0.51 6.16 -7.44
N LEU A 85 1.70 6.37 -6.87
CA LEU A 85 1.84 7.14 -5.63
C LEU A 85 1.73 8.64 -5.91
N PRO A 86 0.85 9.36 -5.20
CA PRO A 86 0.77 10.81 -5.31
C PRO A 86 2.06 11.47 -4.81
N ASN A 87 2.57 12.43 -5.54
CA ASN A 87 3.74 13.24 -5.11
C ASN A 87 3.29 14.45 -4.29
N ARG A 88 2.77 14.19 -3.08
CA ARG A 88 2.29 15.20 -2.13
C ARG A 88 2.79 14.86 -0.72
N PRO A 89 2.82 15.81 0.23
CA PRO A 89 3.22 15.54 1.62
C PRO A 89 2.38 14.45 2.32
N GLY A 90 2.97 13.77 3.28
CA GLY A 90 2.34 12.70 4.04
C GLY A 90 2.10 11.46 3.18
N LEU A 91 0.91 10.89 3.23
CA LEU A 91 0.49 9.78 2.36
C LEU A 91 0.06 10.26 0.95
N GLY A 92 0.12 11.56 0.69
CA GLY A 92 -0.24 12.13 -0.60
C GLY A 92 -1.73 12.11 -0.93
N VAL A 93 -2.59 11.71 0.01
CA VAL A 93 -4.04 11.60 -0.16
C VAL A 93 -4.78 12.59 0.72
N GLU A 94 -5.97 13.01 0.30
CA GLU A 94 -6.83 13.92 1.03
C GLU A 94 -8.19 13.27 1.27
N LEU A 95 -8.64 13.24 2.52
CA LEU A 95 -9.94 12.69 2.88
C LEU A 95 -11.07 13.56 2.32
N ASP A 96 -12.13 12.92 1.81
CA ASP A 96 -13.39 13.59 1.52
C ASP A 96 -14.22 13.69 2.80
N PRO A 97 -14.51 14.92 3.32
CA PRO A 97 -15.27 15.09 4.54
C PRO A 97 -16.70 14.51 4.46
N LEU A 98 -17.30 14.48 3.27
CA LEU A 98 -18.63 13.91 3.07
C LEU A 98 -18.59 12.39 3.16
N ALA A 99 -17.59 11.77 2.57
CA ALA A 99 -17.37 10.33 2.68
C ALA A 99 -17.09 9.92 4.14
N VAL A 100 -16.22 10.69 4.85
CA VAL A 100 -15.91 10.44 6.26
C VAL A 100 -17.19 10.45 7.09
N ARG A 101 -18.07 11.44 6.94
CA ARG A 101 -19.37 11.49 7.65
C ARG A 101 -20.21 10.26 7.35
N ARG A 102 -20.41 9.93 6.06
CA ARG A 102 -21.21 8.79 5.63
C ARG A 102 -20.77 7.47 6.28
N PHE A 103 -19.46 7.24 6.39
CA PHE A 103 -18.92 6.03 6.98
C PHE A 103 -18.80 6.07 8.52
N SER A 104 -18.94 7.24 9.14
CA SER A 104 -18.94 7.38 10.60
C SER A 104 -20.34 7.21 11.22
N GLU A 105 -21.38 7.40 10.43
CA GLU A 105 -22.80 7.34 10.85
C GLU A 105 -23.45 5.97 10.49
N ALA A 106 -22.72 5.10 9.83
CA ALA A 106 -23.14 3.75 9.47
C ALA A 106 -22.66 2.72 10.50
#